data_4f6ebc7aecc594d758ccbc29d3a6737c
#
_entry.id   4f6ebc7aecc594d758ccbc29d3a6737c
#
_cell.length_a   1.000
_cell.length_b   1.000
_cell.length_c   1.000
_cell.angle_alpha   90.00
_cell.angle_beta   90.00
_cell.angle_gamma   90.00
#
_symmetry.space_group_name_H-M   'P 1'
#
loop_
_entity.id
_entity.type
_entity.pdbx_description
1 polymer ?
#
loop_
_entity_poly.entity_id
_entity_poly.type
_entity_poly.pdbx_seq_one_letter_code
_entity_poly.pdbx_strand_id
1 'polypeptide(L)'
;MSEVKWERVVPPVPEHPDVVVIGSGLSGLTAAAYLAAIGQEVLVLEQYDVAGGCSQTFRRKNQWQFDVGLHYIGGVKTGEIARILRGLGLRDRIEFPELDPDGFDTLIFSDLEFRVPKGWDNYVARLVETFPDEEEGIRGVTDVLRNTMAELREVGIPGKDTDLADYVQRAPTVVSWGMRSMTELLDEYYVSEKARAVILGQAGDYATPPSRTPVTLHAGVLDHYLQEGAFYVRGGGQELAGQLVDLIHRNGGRVRTHAEVKHIATERDGEGYRVTGVELAGGELIPTGNVVATGDIKHLFLELLDEEAVPEEIRTTVEGYRMATPLVTVYLGLDFDVSEKMPATNLWLHSRYDPEAYYDAVQNGEFDSEPPVYISSATAKDPGHEGHAPPGCSTVELMTWATPDPAAWGVDESDGAPKYSRQASYREAKDRITEQLIDQAETVLGELRPHILWKEAATPMTQTRYTLSTGGSSYGIELATDQFGPLRLEYKTPIEGLVLGGVSSRRGHGIVGAMASGVESASAVAGRNLRREVEEGAVFGDPSKLTAGGEGWDALEACRKLQEKKLRA
;
A
#
# COMPACT_ATOMS: atom_id res chain seq x y z
N MET A 1 9.04 -27.79 15.61
CA MET A 1 10.01 -26.98 14.85
C MET A 1 11.23 -26.84 15.72
N SER A 2 12.45 -27.11 15.20
CA SER A 2 13.68 -26.90 15.98
C SER A 2 13.75 -25.44 16.42
N GLU A 3 14.17 -25.21 17.66
CA GLU A 3 14.42 -23.88 18.24
C GLU A 3 15.54 -23.16 17.45
N VAL A 4 15.21 -22.67 16.26
CA VAL A 4 16.14 -21.84 15.49
C VAL A 4 16.16 -20.48 16.17
N LYS A 5 17.32 -20.11 16.70
CA LYS A 5 17.53 -18.77 17.26
C LYS A 5 17.74 -17.81 16.10
N TRP A 6 17.04 -16.66 16.13
CA TRP A 6 17.29 -15.60 15.16
C TRP A 6 18.68 -15.00 15.36
N GLU A 7 19.41 -14.92 14.27
CA GLU A 7 20.70 -14.24 14.22
C GLU A 7 20.62 -13.12 13.18
N ARG A 8 20.87 -11.91 13.62
CA ARG A 8 20.90 -10.76 12.74
C ARG A 8 22.14 -10.79 11.85
N VAL A 9 21.93 -10.96 10.56
CA VAL A 9 22.99 -10.85 9.55
C VAL A 9 22.89 -9.48 8.88
N VAL A 10 24.01 -8.78 8.73
CA VAL A 10 24.10 -7.51 8.01
C VAL A 10 25.36 -7.57 7.14
N PRO A 11 25.24 -7.93 5.84
CA PRO A 11 26.38 -8.01 4.93
C PRO A 11 27.07 -6.65 4.75
N PRO A 12 28.32 -6.59 4.29
CA PRO A 12 28.97 -5.34 3.91
C PRO A 12 28.21 -4.67 2.76
N VAL A 13 28.38 -3.35 2.60
CA VAL A 13 27.88 -2.65 1.43
C VAL A 13 28.74 -3.03 0.23
N PRO A 14 28.15 -3.51 -0.88
CA PRO A 14 28.90 -3.83 -2.08
C PRO A 14 29.48 -2.57 -2.72
N GLU A 15 30.73 -2.65 -3.20
CA GLU A 15 31.38 -1.53 -3.89
C GLU A 15 30.80 -1.28 -5.29
N HIS A 16 30.39 -2.34 -5.97
CA HIS A 16 29.83 -2.31 -7.32
C HIS A 16 28.59 -3.23 -7.41
N PRO A 17 27.45 -2.86 -6.81
CA PRO A 17 26.26 -3.69 -6.88
C PRO A 17 25.76 -3.87 -8.32
N ASP A 18 25.34 -5.09 -8.67
CA ASP A 18 24.69 -5.35 -9.95
C ASP A 18 23.43 -4.50 -10.12
N VAL A 19 22.72 -4.27 -9.00
CA VAL A 19 21.47 -3.49 -8.96
C VAL A 19 21.38 -2.66 -7.68
N VAL A 20 21.04 -1.39 -7.83
CA VAL A 20 20.60 -0.53 -6.71
C VAL A 20 19.09 -0.41 -6.74
N VAL A 21 18.46 -0.66 -5.60
CA VAL A 21 17.01 -0.46 -5.39
C VAL A 21 16.80 0.78 -4.54
N ILE A 22 16.10 1.78 -5.07
CA ILE A 22 15.78 3.03 -4.36
C ILE A 22 14.40 2.87 -3.68
N GLY A 23 14.41 2.90 -2.35
CA GLY A 23 13.25 2.71 -1.50
C GLY A 23 13.09 1.27 -0.98
N SER A 24 12.86 1.15 0.32
CA SER A 24 12.65 -0.13 1.02
C SER A 24 11.19 -0.40 1.38
N GLY A 25 10.22 0.17 0.63
CA GLY A 25 8.84 -0.26 0.69
C GLY A 25 8.68 -1.70 0.17
N LEU A 26 7.50 -2.32 0.33
CA LEU A 26 7.31 -3.72 -0.07
C LEU A 26 7.64 -3.99 -1.54
N SER A 27 7.47 -3.02 -2.44
CA SER A 27 7.88 -3.17 -3.84
C SER A 27 9.39 -3.33 -3.97
N GLY A 28 10.16 -2.40 -3.37
CA GLY A 28 11.62 -2.43 -3.41
C GLY A 28 12.20 -3.66 -2.70
N LEU A 29 11.67 -4.00 -1.52
CA LEU A 29 12.11 -5.19 -0.78
C LEU A 29 11.77 -6.48 -1.53
N THR A 30 10.60 -6.57 -2.19
CA THR A 30 10.25 -7.75 -3.00
C THR A 30 11.15 -7.87 -4.23
N ALA A 31 11.41 -6.75 -4.95
CA ALA A 31 12.33 -6.75 -6.08
C ALA A 31 13.73 -7.20 -5.65
N ALA A 32 14.25 -6.60 -4.58
CA ALA A 32 15.56 -6.94 -4.04
C ALA A 32 15.65 -8.40 -3.57
N ALA A 33 14.59 -8.92 -2.92
CA ALA A 33 14.53 -10.30 -2.46
C ALA A 33 14.61 -11.31 -3.62
N TYR A 34 13.83 -11.09 -4.70
CA TYR A 34 13.90 -11.93 -5.90
C TYR A 34 15.27 -11.84 -6.57
N LEU A 35 15.80 -10.63 -6.76
CA LEU A 35 17.11 -10.44 -7.39
C LEU A 35 18.25 -11.07 -6.58
N ALA A 36 18.28 -10.89 -5.26
CA ALA A 36 19.25 -11.52 -4.38
C ALA A 36 19.11 -13.05 -4.37
N ALA A 37 17.87 -13.58 -4.39
CA ALA A 37 17.62 -15.03 -4.43
C ALA A 37 18.08 -15.68 -5.73
N ILE A 38 18.12 -14.95 -6.84
CA ILE A 38 18.69 -15.45 -8.12
C ILE A 38 20.18 -15.15 -8.27
N GLY A 39 20.85 -14.65 -7.21
CA GLY A 39 22.31 -14.50 -7.13
C GLY A 39 22.86 -13.15 -7.60
N GLN A 40 22.05 -12.11 -7.72
CA GLN A 40 22.53 -10.76 -8.00
C GLN A 40 23.03 -10.06 -6.74
N GLU A 41 24.07 -9.25 -6.86
CA GLU A 41 24.55 -8.40 -5.78
C GLU A 41 23.71 -7.14 -5.68
N VAL A 42 22.77 -7.11 -4.72
CA VAL A 42 21.74 -6.07 -4.58
C VAL A 42 22.02 -5.14 -3.42
N LEU A 43 21.90 -3.82 -3.66
CA LEU A 43 21.91 -2.80 -2.62
C LEU A 43 20.58 -2.05 -2.59
N VAL A 44 19.86 -2.14 -1.47
CA VAL A 44 18.65 -1.34 -1.21
C VAL A 44 19.03 -0.10 -0.42
N LEU A 45 18.62 1.07 -0.89
CA LEU A 45 18.85 2.38 -0.26
C LEU A 45 17.54 2.95 0.27
N GLU A 46 17.52 3.22 1.56
CA GLU A 46 16.36 3.75 2.29
C GLU A 46 16.73 5.05 3.01
N GLN A 47 15.96 6.11 2.82
CA GLN A 47 16.22 7.40 3.48
C GLN A 47 15.93 7.39 4.98
N TYR A 48 14.90 6.62 5.39
CA TYR A 48 14.44 6.58 6.76
C TYR A 48 15.28 5.61 7.64
N ASP A 49 14.99 5.60 8.94
CA ASP A 49 15.67 4.75 9.93
C ASP A 49 15.22 3.29 9.89
N VAL A 50 14.00 3.04 9.40
CA VAL A 50 13.36 1.72 9.36
C VAL A 50 12.99 1.36 7.93
N ALA A 51 13.38 0.16 7.49
CA ALA A 51 12.92 -0.40 6.22
C ALA A 51 11.49 -0.94 6.33
N GLY A 52 10.70 -0.80 5.27
CA GLY A 52 9.31 -1.28 5.19
C GLY A 52 8.35 -0.31 4.51
N GLY A 53 8.73 0.97 4.34
CA GLY A 53 7.85 1.98 3.75
C GLY A 53 6.53 2.11 4.52
N CYS A 54 5.39 2.16 3.84
CA CYS A 54 4.07 2.21 4.49
C CYS A 54 3.67 0.89 5.17
N SER A 55 4.42 -0.21 4.98
CA SER A 55 4.18 -1.48 5.68
C SER A 55 4.92 -1.58 7.01
N GLN A 56 5.65 -0.53 7.40
CA GLN A 56 6.34 -0.52 8.68
C GLN A 56 5.37 -0.36 9.86
N THR A 57 5.82 -0.79 11.03
CA THR A 57 5.22 -0.43 12.31
C THR A 57 6.08 0.59 13.03
N PHE A 58 5.49 1.35 13.93
CA PHE A 58 6.25 2.21 14.83
C PHE A 58 5.86 1.96 16.28
N ARG A 59 6.85 2.08 17.19
CA ARG A 59 6.64 1.88 18.62
C ARG A 59 6.70 3.21 19.38
N ARG A 60 5.82 3.35 20.36
CA ARG A 60 5.79 4.51 21.28
C ARG A 60 5.86 4.04 22.72
N LYS A 61 6.70 4.74 23.50
CA LYS A 61 6.94 4.45 24.93
C LYS A 61 7.30 2.97 25.22
N ASN A 62 7.80 2.23 24.22
CA ASN A 62 8.04 0.77 24.28
C ASN A 62 6.83 -0.07 24.71
N GLN A 63 5.62 0.44 24.53
CA GLN A 63 4.36 -0.20 24.97
C GLN A 63 3.31 -0.28 23.86
N TRP A 64 3.33 0.66 22.93
CA TRP A 64 2.33 0.80 21.86
C TRP A 64 2.98 0.56 20.52
N GLN A 65 2.45 -0.35 19.74
CA GLN A 65 2.88 -0.61 18.38
C GLN A 65 1.69 -0.41 17.43
N PHE A 66 1.89 0.42 16.42
CA PHE A 66 0.89 0.75 15.40
C PHE A 66 1.43 0.44 14.01
N ASP A 67 0.55 0.03 13.12
CA ASP A 67 0.83 -0.04 11.69
C ASP A 67 0.77 1.36 11.05
N VAL A 68 1.58 1.59 10.02
CA VAL A 68 1.50 2.84 9.25
C VAL A 68 0.43 2.76 8.18
N GLY A 69 0.30 1.63 7.49
CA GLY A 69 -0.65 1.50 6.39
C GLY A 69 -1.04 0.06 6.04
N LEU A 70 -0.74 -0.91 6.91
CA LEU A 70 -1.25 -2.27 6.75
C LEU A 70 -2.33 -2.53 7.79
N HIS A 71 -3.58 -2.61 7.38
CA HIS A 71 -4.70 -2.84 8.29
C HIS A 71 -5.33 -4.21 8.11
N TYR A 72 -5.35 -4.74 6.90
CA TYR A 72 -5.75 -6.10 6.55
C TYR A 72 -5.23 -6.47 5.15
N ILE A 73 -5.35 -7.72 4.78
CA ILE A 73 -4.79 -8.27 3.54
C ILE A 73 -5.62 -9.46 3.08
N GLY A 74 -5.78 -9.62 1.77
CA GLY A 74 -6.36 -10.81 1.14
C GLY A 74 -5.33 -11.59 0.32
N GLY A 75 -5.79 -12.63 -0.39
CA GLY A 75 -4.97 -13.37 -1.35
C GLY A 75 -3.76 -14.11 -0.74
N VAL A 76 -3.81 -14.42 0.57
CA VAL A 76 -2.70 -15.05 1.32
C VAL A 76 -2.72 -16.57 1.28
N LYS A 77 -3.83 -17.20 0.87
CA LYS A 77 -3.95 -18.67 0.78
C LYS A 77 -3.53 -19.19 -0.60
N THR A 78 -4.12 -18.68 -1.66
CA THR A 78 -3.89 -19.11 -3.06
C THR A 78 -3.67 -17.94 -4.02
N GLY A 79 -3.94 -16.71 -3.57
CA GLY A 79 -3.86 -15.48 -4.35
C GLY A 79 -2.43 -15.02 -4.65
N GLU A 80 -2.29 -13.76 -5.05
CA GLU A 80 -1.02 -13.19 -5.50
C GLU A 80 0.04 -13.16 -4.40
N ILE A 81 -0.33 -12.78 -3.16
CA ILE A 81 0.60 -12.77 -2.02
C ILE A 81 1.15 -14.17 -1.75
N ALA A 82 0.27 -15.19 -1.75
CA ALA A 82 0.70 -16.57 -1.55
C ALA A 82 1.71 -17.03 -2.61
N ARG A 83 1.51 -16.62 -3.88
CA ARG A 83 2.44 -16.93 -4.98
C ARG A 83 3.79 -16.24 -4.78
N ILE A 84 3.80 -14.94 -4.48
CA ILE A 84 5.01 -14.16 -4.24
C ILE A 84 5.82 -14.75 -3.09
N LEU A 85 5.18 -15.00 -1.95
CA LEU A 85 5.84 -15.58 -0.77
C LEU A 85 6.35 -17.01 -1.03
N ARG A 86 5.60 -17.82 -1.81
CA ARG A 86 6.05 -19.14 -2.23
C ARG A 86 7.32 -19.07 -3.08
N GLY A 87 7.36 -18.17 -4.07
CA GLY A 87 8.54 -17.96 -4.93
C GLY A 87 9.81 -17.60 -4.14
N LEU A 88 9.64 -16.96 -2.98
CA LEU A 88 10.71 -16.59 -2.06
C LEU A 88 10.96 -17.64 -0.95
N GLY A 89 10.18 -18.73 -0.90
CA GLY A 89 10.28 -19.71 0.20
C GLY A 89 9.81 -19.19 1.56
N LEU A 90 9.00 -18.12 1.58
CA LEU A 90 8.52 -17.45 2.79
C LEU A 90 7.10 -17.82 3.20
N ARG A 91 6.36 -18.60 2.39
CA ARG A 91 4.93 -18.83 2.58
C ARG A 91 4.56 -19.34 3.97
N ASP A 92 5.33 -20.28 4.50
CA ASP A 92 5.03 -20.94 5.78
C ASP A 92 5.72 -20.26 6.97
N ARG A 93 6.28 -19.07 6.76
CA ARG A 93 7.00 -18.31 7.78
C ARG A 93 6.21 -17.14 8.35
N ILE A 94 5.15 -16.75 7.68
CA ILE A 94 4.29 -15.63 8.08
C ILE A 94 2.91 -16.20 8.39
N GLU A 95 2.41 -15.90 9.58
CA GLU A 95 1.07 -16.28 9.99
C GLU A 95 0.08 -15.17 9.64
N PHE A 96 -1.09 -15.58 9.17
CA PHE A 96 -2.18 -14.70 8.77
C PHE A 96 -3.46 -15.06 9.52
N PRO A 97 -3.72 -14.47 10.71
CA PRO A 97 -5.01 -14.59 11.40
C PRO A 97 -6.15 -14.13 10.47
N GLU A 98 -7.18 -14.95 10.33
CA GLU A 98 -8.36 -14.63 9.54
C GLU A 98 -9.29 -13.69 10.34
N LEU A 99 -9.77 -12.63 9.71
CA LEU A 99 -10.80 -11.77 10.25
C LEU A 99 -12.14 -12.50 10.26
N ASP A 100 -13.17 -11.93 10.89
CA ASP A 100 -14.50 -12.53 10.95
C ASP A 100 -15.04 -12.82 9.53
N PRO A 101 -15.19 -14.08 9.14
CA PRO A 101 -15.63 -14.42 7.80
C PRO A 101 -17.09 -14.04 7.49
N ASP A 102 -17.88 -13.74 8.53
CA ASP A 102 -19.26 -13.25 8.40
C ASP A 102 -19.36 -11.71 8.41
N GLY A 103 -18.25 -11.02 8.64
CA GLY A 103 -18.22 -9.56 8.70
C GLY A 103 -16.81 -9.04 8.87
N PHE A 104 -15.91 -9.32 7.93
CA PHE A 104 -14.53 -8.83 8.01
C PHE A 104 -14.42 -7.30 7.92
N ASP A 105 -15.42 -6.68 7.29
CA ASP A 105 -15.71 -5.25 7.34
C ASP A 105 -17.15 -5.03 7.74
N THR A 106 -17.41 -3.99 8.53
CA THR A 106 -18.75 -3.56 8.91
C THR A 106 -18.94 -2.12 8.44
N LEU A 107 -19.84 -1.91 7.49
CA LEU A 107 -20.21 -0.60 6.98
C LEU A 107 -21.34 -0.04 7.84
N ILE A 108 -21.15 1.13 8.41
CA ILE A 108 -22.09 1.75 9.36
C ILE A 108 -22.55 3.09 8.81
N PHE A 109 -23.86 3.20 8.56
CA PHE A 109 -24.54 4.43 8.18
C PHE A 109 -25.52 4.82 9.30
N SER A 110 -26.15 5.98 9.20
CA SER A 110 -27.06 6.50 10.24
C SER A 110 -28.24 5.57 10.56
N ASP A 111 -28.72 4.80 9.60
CA ASP A 111 -29.91 3.93 9.69
C ASP A 111 -29.68 2.52 9.10
N LEU A 112 -28.42 2.17 8.80
CA LEU A 112 -28.06 0.88 8.20
C LEU A 112 -26.69 0.41 8.69
N GLU A 113 -26.61 -0.85 9.08
CA GLU A 113 -25.37 -1.59 9.27
C GLU A 113 -25.29 -2.73 8.26
N PHE A 114 -24.18 -2.82 7.54
CA PHE A 114 -23.95 -3.90 6.58
C PHE A 114 -22.62 -4.58 6.86
N ARG A 115 -22.66 -5.85 7.23
CA ARG A 115 -21.46 -6.67 7.47
C ARG A 115 -21.06 -7.36 6.18
N VAL A 116 -19.86 -7.10 5.70
CA VAL A 116 -19.32 -7.66 4.45
C VAL A 116 -18.87 -9.10 4.70
N PRO A 117 -19.58 -10.13 4.18
CA PRO A 117 -19.23 -11.53 4.41
C PRO A 117 -18.20 -11.99 3.39
N LYS A 118 -17.43 -13.00 3.75
CA LYS A 118 -16.60 -13.76 2.82
C LYS A 118 -17.46 -14.53 1.82
N GLY A 119 -17.05 -14.55 0.56
CA GLY A 119 -17.70 -15.26 -0.53
C GLY A 119 -18.64 -14.39 -1.36
N TRP A 120 -18.44 -14.39 -2.68
CA TRP A 120 -19.30 -13.65 -3.60
C TRP A 120 -20.79 -13.96 -3.45
N ASP A 121 -21.14 -15.25 -3.33
CA ASP A 121 -22.54 -15.65 -3.22
C ASP A 121 -23.18 -15.17 -1.90
N ASN A 122 -22.43 -15.20 -0.80
CA ASN A 122 -22.86 -14.65 0.49
C ASN A 122 -23.01 -13.12 0.44
N TYR A 123 -22.07 -12.44 -0.21
CA TYR A 123 -22.11 -10.98 -0.37
C TYR A 123 -23.34 -10.55 -1.16
N VAL A 124 -23.59 -11.18 -2.33
CA VAL A 124 -24.77 -10.90 -3.17
C VAL A 124 -26.06 -11.21 -2.42
N ALA A 125 -26.14 -12.36 -1.75
CA ALA A 125 -27.32 -12.73 -0.97
C ALA A 125 -27.63 -11.69 0.12
N ARG A 126 -26.63 -11.22 0.85
CA ARG A 126 -26.79 -10.18 1.90
C ARG A 126 -27.19 -8.83 1.33
N LEU A 127 -26.65 -8.43 0.16
CA LEU A 127 -27.10 -7.22 -0.53
C LEU A 127 -28.57 -7.30 -0.91
N VAL A 128 -29.00 -8.42 -1.51
CA VAL A 128 -30.40 -8.64 -1.90
C VAL A 128 -31.32 -8.70 -0.68
N GLU A 129 -30.90 -9.32 0.41
CA GLU A 129 -31.65 -9.32 1.67
C GLU A 129 -31.83 -7.90 2.23
N THR A 130 -30.78 -7.07 2.13
CA THR A 130 -30.80 -5.69 2.60
C THR A 130 -31.65 -4.77 1.71
N PHE A 131 -31.65 -5.01 0.40
CA PHE A 131 -32.34 -4.21 -0.62
C PHE A 131 -33.20 -5.09 -1.54
N PRO A 132 -34.26 -5.73 -1.03
CA PRO A 132 -35.03 -6.74 -1.78
C PRO A 132 -35.73 -6.20 -3.02
N ASP A 133 -36.08 -4.90 -3.05
CA ASP A 133 -36.73 -4.26 -4.18
C ASP A 133 -35.75 -3.94 -5.34
N GLU A 134 -34.43 -4.14 -5.13
CA GLU A 134 -33.36 -3.82 -6.07
C GLU A 134 -32.59 -5.07 -6.53
N GLU A 135 -33.15 -6.28 -6.33
CA GLU A 135 -32.45 -7.55 -6.62
C GLU A 135 -31.87 -7.60 -8.04
N GLU A 136 -32.63 -7.18 -9.05
CA GLU A 136 -32.19 -7.21 -10.46
C GLU A 136 -30.97 -6.30 -10.69
N GLY A 137 -31.01 -5.07 -10.19
CA GLY A 137 -29.91 -4.11 -10.32
C GLY A 137 -28.65 -4.58 -9.55
N ILE A 138 -28.82 -5.05 -8.33
CA ILE A 138 -27.74 -5.57 -7.49
C ILE A 138 -27.04 -6.76 -8.16
N ARG A 139 -27.81 -7.73 -8.67
CA ARG A 139 -27.25 -8.87 -9.40
C ARG A 139 -26.53 -8.44 -10.67
N GLY A 140 -27.12 -7.50 -11.44
CA GLY A 140 -26.48 -6.95 -12.64
C GLY A 140 -25.10 -6.34 -12.35
N VAL A 141 -25.00 -5.47 -11.34
CA VAL A 141 -23.73 -4.86 -10.93
C VAL A 141 -22.73 -5.93 -10.44
N THR A 142 -23.16 -6.80 -9.53
CA THR A 142 -22.27 -7.81 -8.95
C THR A 142 -21.82 -8.86 -9.95
N ASP A 143 -22.63 -9.21 -10.94
CA ASP A 143 -22.25 -10.11 -12.03
C ASP A 143 -21.17 -9.46 -12.93
N VAL A 144 -21.27 -8.16 -13.24
CA VAL A 144 -20.23 -7.44 -13.98
C VAL A 144 -18.92 -7.45 -13.18
N LEU A 145 -18.95 -7.13 -11.89
CA LEU A 145 -17.75 -7.13 -11.04
C LEU A 145 -17.10 -8.51 -10.97
N ARG A 146 -17.90 -9.55 -10.72
CA ARG A 146 -17.42 -10.94 -10.62
C ARG A 146 -16.86 -11.46 -11.93
N ASN A 147 -17.56 -11.21 -13.06
CA ASN A 147 -17.14 -11.66 -14.39
C ASN A 147 -15.87 -10.93 -14.83
N THR A 148 -15.73 -9.62 -14.56
CA THR A 148 -14.50 -8.86 -14.82
C THR A 148 -13.28 -9.55 -14.20
N MET A 149 -13.39 -9.98 -12.93
CA MET A 149 -12.27 -10.65 -12.27
C MET A 149 -12.08 -12.10 -12.74
N ALA A 150 -13.15 -12.81 -13.07
CA ALA A 150 -13.06 -14.17 -13.64
C ALA A 150 -12.34 -14.16 -14.99
N GLU A 151 -12.72 -13.25 -15.88
CA GLU A 151 -12.09 -13.06 -17.19
C GLU A 151 -10.61 -12.66 -17.07
N LEU A 152 -10.29 -11.70 -16.19
CA LEU A 152 -8.89 -11.28 -15.95
C LEU A 152 -8.02 -12.40 -15.38
N ARG A 153 -8.58 -13.31 -14.59
CA ARG A 153 -7.83 -14.49 -14.12
C ARG A 153 -7.53 -15.47 -15.26
N GLU A 154 -8.42 -15.57 -16.25
CA GLU A 154 -8.25 -16.47 -17.38
C GLU A 154 -7.28 -15.92 -18.43
N VAL A 155 -7.46 -14.66 -18.85
CA VAL A 155 -6.71 -14.10 -19.99
C VAL A 155 -5.60 -13.12 -19.58
N GLY A 156 -5.59 -12.67 -18.32
CA GLY A 156 -4.66 -11.65 -17.83
C GLY A 156 -5.00 -10.22 -18.28
N ILE A 157 -4.12 -9.29 -17.92
CA ILE A 157 -4.19 -7.90 -18.39
C ILE A 157 -3.56 -7.82 -19.78
N PRO A 158 -4.20 -7.18 -20.77
CA PRO A 158 -3.67 -7.13 -22.14
C PRO A 158 -2.34 -6.36 -22.18
N GLY A 159 -1.38 -6.94 -22.91
CA GLY A 159 -0.07 -6.35 -23.21
C GLY A 159 0.07 -6.00 -24.68
N LYS A 160 1.26 -5.53 -25.10
CA LYS A 160 1.54 -5.13 -26.49
C LYS A 160 1.35 -6.26 -27.51
N ASP A 161 1.63 -7.52 -27.09
CA ASP A 161 1.58 -8.70 -27.94
C ASP A 161 0.24 -9.46 -27.83
N THR A 162 -0.75 -8.89 -27.15
CA THR A 162 -2.07 -9.52 -26.98
C THR A 162 -2.83 -9.50 -28.30
N ASP A 163 -3.33 -10.68 -28.75
CA ASP A 163 -4.31 -10.74 -29.83
C ASP A 163 -5.64 -10.14 -29.35
N LEU A 164 -5.91 -8.91 -29.77
CA LEU A 164 -7.09 -8.17 -29.35
C LEU A 164 -8.40 -8.83 -29.81
N ALA A 165 -8.40 -9.55 -30.94
CA ALA A 165 -9.61 -10.22 -31.43
C ALA A 165 -9.96 -11.42 -30.55
N ASP A 166 -8.97 -12.23 -30.15
CA ASP A 166 -9.14 -13.31 -29.17
C ASP A 166 -9.51 -12.75 -27.78
N TYR A 167 -8.83 -11.68 -27.37
CA TYR A 167 -9.09 -11.04 -26.07
C TYR A 167 -10.55 -10.55 -25.93
N VAL A 168 -11.08 -9.90 -26.96
CA VAL A 168 -12.49 -9.42 -26.97
C VAL A 168 -13.48 -10.59 -26.83
N GLN A 169 -13.17 -11.76 -27.41
CA GLN A 169 -14.04 -12.93 -27.30
C GLN A 169 -13.98 -13.58 -25.91
N ARG A 170 -12.82 -13.58 -25.28
CA ARG A 170 -12.59 -14.28 -23.99
C ARG A 170 -12.80 -13.37 -22.77
N ALA A 171 -12.76 -12.06 -22.95
CA ALA A 171 -12.93 -11.08 -21.88
C ALA A 171 -13.97 -9.97 -22.26
N PRO A 172 -15.21 -10.34 -22.67
CA PRO A 172 -16.20 -9.37 -23.12
C PRO A 172 -16.63 -8.39 -22.03
N THR A 173 -16.67 -8.83 -20.75
CA THR A 173 -17.02 -7.96 -19.63
C THR A 173 -15.91 -6.94 -19.37
N VAL A 174 -14.65 -7.38 -19.35
CA VAL A 174 -13.49 -6.48 -19.20
C VAL A 174 -13.46 -5.44 -20.31
N VAL A 175 -13.69 -5.85 -21.56
CA VAL A 175 -13.70 -4.94 -22.71
C VAL A 175 -14.85 -3.93 -22.62
N SER A 176 -16.04 -4.36 -22.18
CA SER A 176 -17.22 -3.49 -22.11
C SER A 176 -17.21 -2.56 -20.91
N TRP A 177 -16.70 -3.00 -19.77
CA TRP A 177 -16.84 -2.32 -18.50
C TRP A 177 -15.51 -1.96 -17.82
N GLY A 178 -14.45 -2.68 -18.06
CA GLY A 178 -13.25 -2.64 -17.23
C GLY A 178 -12.64 -1.25 -17.00
N MET A 179 -12.71 -0.36 -17.98
CA MET A 179 -12.20 1.01 -17.91
C MET A 179 -13.30 2.08 -17.76
N ARG A 180 -14.58 1.68 -17.68
CA ARG A 180 -15.66 2.60 -17.33
C ARG A 180 -15.70 2.84 -15.84
N SER A 181 -16.32 3.95 -15.43
CA SER A 181 -16.39 4.30 -14.01
C SER A 181 -17.43 3.47 -13.25
N MET A 182 -17.27 3.36 -11.94
CA MET A 182 -18.28 2.75 -11.06
C MET A 182 -19.59 3.50 -11.09
N THR A 183 -19.56 4.83 -11.21
CA THR A 183 -20.79 5.63 -11.36
C THR A 183 -21.57 5.20 -12.62
N GLU A 184 -20.90 5.06 -13.77
CA GLU A 184 -21.55 4.59 -14.99
C GLU A 184 -22.16 3.18 -14.84
N LEU A 185 -21.46 2.26 -14.16
CA LEU A 185 -22.00 0.91 -13.92
C LEU A 185 -23.23 0.94 -13.02
N LEU A 186 -23.19 1.69 -11.93
CA LEU A 186 -24.30 1.81 -10.99
C LEU A 186 -25.51 2.52 -11.59
N ASP A 187 -25.29 3.48 -12.51
CA ASP A 187 -26.35 4.16 -13.26
C ASP A 187 -27.02 3.25 -14.26
N GLU A 188 -26.26 2.42 -14.98
CA GLU A 188 -26.80 1.46 -15.97
C GLU A 188 -27.79 0.49 -15.35
N TYR A 189 -27.52 0.06 -14.10
CA TYR A 189 -28.37 -0.89 -13.38
C TYR A 189 -29.34 -0.23 -12.40
N TYR A 190 -29.49 1.10 -12.44
CA TYR A 190 -30.47 1.88 -11.65
C TYR A 190 -30.44 1.60 -10.14
N VAL A 191 -29.28 1.33 -9.60
CA VAL A 191 -29.11 1.06 -8.16
C VAL A 191 -29.33 2.33 -7.34
N SER A 192 -30.08 2.24 -6.24
CA SER A 192 -30.38 3.38 -5.37
C SER A 192 -29.15 3.95 -4.67
N GLU A 193 -29.25 5.18 -4.18
CA GLU A 193 -28.19 5.87 -3.44
C GLU A 193 -27.68 5.03 -2.26
N LYS A 194 -28.58 4.41 -1.47
CA LYS A 194 -28.20 3.59 -0.32
C LYS A 194 -27.47 2.31 -0.73
N ALA A 195 -27.97 1.60 -1.74
CA ALA A 195 -27.32 0.38 -2.21
C ALA A 195 -25.97 0.69 -2.87
N ARG A 196 -25.84 1.83 -3.62
CA ARG A 196 -24.56 2.34 -4.15
C ARG A 196 -23.56 2.56 -3.04
N ALA A 197 -23.94 3.26 -1.98
CA ALA A 197 -23.05 3.56 -0.85
C ALA A 197 -22.57 2.28 -0.16
N VAL A 198 -23.41 1.26 -0.05
CA VAL A 198 -22.99 -0.05 0.51
C VAL A 198 -22.04 -0.76 -0.44
N ILE A 199 -22.33 -0.82 -1.75
CA ILE A 199 -21.42 -1.44 -2.73
C ILE A 199 -20.05 -0.73 -2.75
N LEU A 200 -20.03 0.60 -2.65
CA LEU A 200 -18.82 1.42 -2.64
C LEU A 200 -18.20 1.59 -1.23
N GLY A 201 -18.76 0.98 -0.20
CA GLY A 201 -18.40 1.24 1.19
C GLY A 201 -16.92 1.02 1.55
N GLN A 202 -16.20 0.22 0.77
CA GLN A 202 -14.76 -0.03 0.93
C GLN A 202 -13.89 0.82 -0.03
N ALA A 203 -14.44 1.88 -0.66
CA ALA A 203 -13.70 2.73 -1.61
C ALA A 203 -12.49 3.46 -0.99
N GLY A 204 -12.42 3.54 0.33
CA GLY A 204 -11.24 4.04 1.05
C GLY A 204 -9.96 3.27 0.76
N ASP A 205 -10.05 2.02 0.40
CA ASP A 205 -8.90 1.16 0.08
C ASP A 205 -8.13 1.62 -1.17
N TYR A 206 -8.71 2.47 -2.00
CA TYR A 206 -8.05 2.99 -3.21
C TYR A 206 -8.10 4.52 -3.35
N ALA A 207 -8.85 5.23 -2.50
CA ALA A 207 -8.91 6.69 -2.42
C ALA A 207 -9.12 7.40 -3.77
N THR A 208 -10.06 6.89 -4.57
CA THR A 208 -10.47 7.46 -5.86
C THR A 208 -11.98 7.63 -5.85
N PRO A 209 -12.54 8.79 -6.28
CA PRO A 209 -13.98 9.00 -6.29
C PRO A 209 -14.69 8.07 -7.30
N PRO A 210 -15.91 7.64 -7.02
CA PRO A 210 -16.66 6.69 -7.87
C PRO A 210 -16.79 7.09 -9.33
N SER A 211 -16.90 8.40 -9.62
CA SER A 211 -16.98 8.94 -10.98
C SER A 211 -15.73 8.71 -11.83
N ARG A 212 -14.59 8.42 -11.17
CA ARG A 212 -13.31 8.14 -11.84
C ARG A 212 -12.78 6.74 -11.55
N THR A 213 -13.37 5.99 -10.62
CA THR A 213 -12.95 4.64 -10.25
C THR A 213 -13.23 3.65 -11.37
N PRO A 214 -12.24 3.01 -11.99
CA PRO A 214 -12.49 1.93 -12.96
C PRO A 214 -13.23 0.75 -12.34
N VAL A 215 -14.18 0.17 -13.06
CA VAL A 215 -14.88 -1.05 -12.64
C VAL A 215 -13.88 -2.18 -12.29
N THR A 216 -12.83 -2.34 -13.09
CA THR A 216 -11.76 -3.32 -12.81
C THR A 216 -11.08 -3.12 -11.45
N LEU A 217 -10.87 -1.86 -11.03
CA LEU A 217 -10.26 -1.56 -9.74
C LEU A 217 -11.16 -2.00 -8.60
N HIS A 218 -12.41 -1.55 -8.62
CA HIS A 218 -13.37 -1.88 -7.56
C HIS A 218 -13.64 -3.38 -7.49
N ALA A 219 -13.84 -4.02 -8.65
CA ALA A 219 -13.97 -5.47 -8.76
C ALA A 219 -12.76 -6.19 -8.14
N GLY A 220 -11.55 -5.69 -8.41
CA GLY A 220 -10.29 -6.25 -7.88
C GLY A 220 -10.20 -6.16 -6.37
N VAL A 221 -10.61 -5.06 -5.76
CA VAL A 221 -10.62 -4.88 -4.30
C VAL A 221 -11.63 -5.81 -3.64
N LEU A 222 -12.86 -5.86 -4.15
CA LEU A 222 -13.88 -6.79 -3.62
C LEU A 222 -13.44 -8.26 -3.77
N ASP A 223 -12.98 -8.64 -4.96
CA ASP A 223 -12.55 -10.01 -5.24
C ASP A 223 -11.39 -10.44 -4.33
N HIS A 224 -10.46 -9.53 -4.05
CA HIS A 224 -9.32 -9.76 -3.17
C HIS A 224 -9.73 -10.29 -1.79
N TYR A 225 -10.80 -9.77 -1.23
CA TYR A 225 -11.32 -10.19 0.07
C TYR A 225 -12.41 -11.25 -0.03
N LEU A 226 -13.31 -11.17 -1.01
CA LEU A 226 -14.42 -12.10 -1.12
C LEU A 226 -13.97 -13.52 -1.50
N GLN A 227 -12.89 -13.69 -2.27
CA GLN A 227 -12.43 -15.03 -2.70
C GLN A 227 -11.96 -15.91 -1.54
N GLU A 228 -11.13 -15.39 -0.67
CA GLU A 228 -10.43 -16.18 0.35
C GLU A 228 -10.70 -15.72 1.78
N GLY A 229 -11.31 -14.56 1.97
CA GLY A 229 -11.46 -13.85 3.23
C GLY A 229 -10.41 -12.75 3.40
N ALA A 230 -10.56 -12.00 4.45
CA ALA A 230 -9.61 -10.97 4.89
C ALA A 230 -8.78 -11.50 6.06
N PHE A 231 -7.53 -11.08 6.12
CA PHE A 231 -6.55 -11.54 7.11
C PHE A 231 -5.78 -10.35 7.68
N TYR A 232 -5.20 -10.55 8.83
CA TYR A 232 -4.17 -9.65 9.35
C TYR A 232 -2.81 -10.34 9.27
N VAL A 233 -1.72 -9.59 9.37
CA VAL A 233 -0.37 -10.16 9.49
C VAL A 233 -0.02 -10.24 10.96
N ARG A 234 0.26 -11.45 11.49
CA ARG A 234 0.67 -11.60 12.89
C ARG A 234 1.90 -10.74 13.18
N GLY A 235 1.79 -9.87 14.19
CA GLY A 235 2.85 -8.93 14.55
C GLY A 235 2.87 -7.63 13.74
N GLY A 236 1.94 -7.46 12.79
CA GLY A 236 1.80 -6.25 11.97
C GLY A 236 2.58 -6.28 10.66
N GLY A 237 2.44 -5.21 9.88
CA GLY A 237 3.04 -5.11 8.54
C GLY A 237 4.56 -5.18 8.51
N GLN A 238 5.23 -4.85 9.60
CA GLN A 238 6.69 -4.96 9.72
C GLN A 238 7.19 -6.39 9.55
N GLU A 239 6.36 -7.39 9.85
CA GLU A 239 6.73 -8.80 9.68
C GLU A 239 7.03 -9.14 8.22
N LEU A 240 6.21 -8.66 7.27
CA LEU A 240 6.49 -8.82 5.84
C LEU A 240 7.83 -8.20 5.45
N ALA A 241 8.08 -6.97 5.88
CA ALA A 241 9.33 -6.28 5.60
C ALA A 241 10.53 -6.97 6.24
N GLY A 242 10.40 -7.43 7.49
CA GLY A 242 11.44 -8.12 8.23
C GLY A 242 11.88 -9.42 7.56
N GLN A 243 10.91 -10.24 7.13
CA GLN A 243 11.18 -11.50 6.41
C GLN A 243 11.92 -11.25 5.08
N LEU A 244 11.53 -10.21 4.35
CA LEU A 244 12.20 -9.83 3.09
C LEU A 244 13.63 -9.32 3.35
N VAL A 245 13.85 -8.49 4.38
CA VAL A 245 15.19 -8.01 4.77
C VAL A 245 16.10 -9.16 5.19
N ASP A 246 15.61 -10.10 6.02
CA ASP A 246 16.38 -11.29 6.42
C ASP A 246 16.78 -12.13 5.18
N LEU A 247 15.85 -12.34 4.25
CA LEU A 247 16.12 -13.06 3.00
C LEU A 247 17.16 -12.35 2.14
N ILE A 248 17.03 -11.04 1.91
CA ILE A 248 18.00 -10.24 1.15
C ILE A 248 19.39 -10.40 1.75
N HIS A 249 19.53 -10.20 3.06
CA HIS A 249 20.82 -10.25 3.74
C HIS A 249 21.44 -11.65 3.69
N ARG A 250 20.64 -12.71 3.80
CA ARG A 250 21.14 -14.10 3.77
C ARG A 250 21.51 -14.59 2.37
N ASN A 251 21.07 -13.89 1.34
CA ASN A 251 21.51 -14.12 -0.03
C ASN A 251 22.60 -13.15 -0.50
N GLY A 252 23.25 -12.43 0.43
CA GLY A 252 24.39 -11.55 0.14
C GLY A 252 24.03 -10.13 -0.27
N GLY A 253 22.72 -9.84 -0.47
CA GLY A 253 22.25 -8.47 -0.70
C GLY A 253 22.33 -7.62 0.55
N ARG A 254 22.21 -6.30 0.41
CA ARG A 254 22.34 -5.34 1.50
C ARG A 254 21.20 -4.33 1.51
N VAL A 255 20.55 -4.14 2.66
CA VAL A 255 19.64 -3.00 2.91
C VAL A 255 20.40 -1.98 3.76
N ARG A 256 20.44 -0.72 3.31
CA ARG A 256 21.10 0.40 3.98
C ARG A 256 20.07 1.50 4.26
N THR A 257 19.85 1.79 5.55
CA THR A 257 19.01 2.91 6.03
C THR A 257 19.85 4.19 6.18
N HIS A 258 19.19 5.35 6.34
CA HIS A 258 19.83 6.67 6.33
C HIS A 258 20.67 6.92 5.07
N ALA A 259 20.19 6.42 3.94
CA ALA A 259 20.84 6.49 2.64
C ALA A 259 19.89 7.13 1.61
N GLU A 260 19.62 8.41 1.80
CA GLU A 260 18.77 9.19 0.90
C GLU A 260 19.48 9.38 -0.45
N VAL A 261 18.87 8.92 -1.54
CA VAL A 261 19.33 9.16 -2.90
C VAL A 261 18.90 10.57 -3.31
N LYS A 262 19.83 11.33 -3.86
CA LYS A 262 19.61 12.71 -4.36
C LYS A 262 19.69 12.81 -5.86
N HIS A 263 20.40 11.89 -6.52
CA HIS A 263 20.55 11.92 -7.96
C HIS A 263 20.78 10.51 -8.51
N ILE A 264 20.23 10.23 -9.67
CA ILE A 264 20.52 9.04 -10.48
C ILE A 264 21.43 9.51 -11.60
N ALA A 265 22.71 9.18 -11.49
CA ALA A 265 23.69 9.57 -12.48
C ALA A 265 23.48 8.83 -13.80
N THR A 266 23.42 9.59 -14.88
CA THR A 266 23.25 9.08 -16.24
C THR A 266 24.34 9.60 -17.15
N GLU A 267 24.60 8.89 -18.23
CA GLU A 267 25.42 9.39 -19.32
C GLU A 267 24.74 9.17 -20.66
N ARG A 268 25.15 9.95 -21.66
CA ARG A 268 24.58 9.83 -23.00
C ARG A 268 25.07 8.54 -23.68
N ASP A 269 24.12 7.76 -24.20
CA ASP A 269 24.42 6.54 -24.96
C ASP A 269 23.65 6.56 -26.29
N GLY A 270 24.37 6.83 -27.37
CA GLY A 270 23.77 7.04 -28.68
C GLY A 270 22.77 8.22 -28.70
N GLU A 271 21.50 7.91 -29.01
CA GLU A 271 20.40 8.88 -28.99
C GLU A 271 19.69 8.95 -27.63
N GLY A 272 20.02 8.05 -26.69
CA GLY A 272 19.41 7.95 -25.36
C GLY A 272 20.37 8.22 -24.22
N TYR A 273 19.97 7.77 -23.04
CA TYR A 273 20.75 7.85 -21.80
C TYR A 273 20.78 6.47 -21.13
N ARG A 274 21.86 6.21 -20.38
CA ARG A 274 21.97 5.03 -19.52
C ARG A 274 22.38 5.41 -18.10
N VAL A 275 21.97 4.61 -17.13
CA VAL A 275 22.37 4.74 -15.73
C VAL A 275 23.84 4.41 -15.57
N THR A 276 24.56 5.21 -14.75
CA THR A 276 25.95 4.95 -14.36
C THR A 276 26.14 4.84 -12.85
N GLY A 277 25.16 5.27 -12.06
CA GLY A 277 25.21 5.17 -10.60
C GLY A 277 24.10 5.95 -9.90
N VAL A 278 24.18 5.99 -8.58
CA VAL A 278 23.32 6.82 -7.74
C VAL A 278 24.17 7.64 -6.77
N GLU A 279 23.78 8.89 -6.53
CA GLU A 279 24.44 9.79 -5.58
C GLU A 279 23.55 9.96 -4.34
N LEU A 280 24.16 9.81 -3.17
CA LEU A 280 23.49 10.01 -1.89
C LEU A 280 23.56 11.48 -1.43
N ALA A 281 22.66 11.88 -0.54
CA ALA A 281 22.63 13.21 0.07
C ALA A 281 23.98 13.63 0.70
N GLY A 282 24.87 12.69 1.04
CA GLY A 282 26.22 12.93 1.56
C GLY A 282 27.29 13.09 0.50
N GLY A 283 26.95 13.08 -0.81
CA GLY A 283 27.89 13.16 -1.94
C GLY A 283 28.62 11.84 -2.25
N GLU A 284 28.21 10.72 -1.64
CA GLU A 284 28.72 9.38 -1.95
C GLU A 284 28.10 8.92 -3.28
N LEU A 285 28.93 8.60 -4.26
CA LEU A 285 28.51 8.02 -5.54
C LEU A 285 28.68 6.49 -5.48
N ILE A 286 27.61 5.76 -5.76
CA ILE A 286 27.57 4.31 -5.84
C ILE A 286 27.44 3.93 -7.31
N PRO A 287 28.47 3.36 -7.95
CA PRO A 287 28.42 2.99 -9.37
C PRO A 287 27.55 1.76 -9.55
N THR A 288 26.64 1.80 -10.52
CA THR A 288 25.80 0.67 -10.96
C THR A 288 25.24 0.95 -12.34
N GLY A 289 25.02 -0.10 -13.13
CA GLY A 289 24.34 0.00 -14.43
C GLY A 289 22.81 -0.23 -14.34
N ASN A 290 22.28 -0.65 -13.19
CA ASN A 290 20.85 -0.92 -13.04
C ASN A 290 20.30 -0.30 -11.76
N VAL A 291 19.20 0.43 -11.91
CA VAL A 291 18.43 1.03 -10.81
C VAL A 291 16.98 0.59 -10.88
N VAL A 292 16.44 0.10 -9.78
CA VAL A 292 15.00 -0.09 -9.57
C VAL A 292 14.50 1.04 -8.68
N ALA A 293 13.71 1.96 -9.23
CA ALA A 293 13.16 3.09 -8.50
C ALA A 293 11.72 2.79 -8.06
N THR A 294 11.46 2.79 -6.74
CA THR A 294 10.16 2.41 -6.17
C THR A 294 9.50 3.51 -5.34
N GLY A 295 10.08 4.70 -5.33
CA GLY A 295 9.55 5.89 -4.68
C GLY A 295 8.45 6.59 -5.48
N ASP A 296 8.19 7.84 -5.10
CA ASP A 296 7.23 8.71 -5.81
C ASP A 296 7.69 8.99 -7.24
N ILE A 297 6.78 8.83 -8.21
CA ILE A 297 7.10 8.91 -9.64
C ILE A 297 7.45 10.34 -10.07
N LYS A 298 6.81 11.36 -9.47
CA LYS A 298 7.13 12.76 -9.76
C LYS A 298 8.49 13.11 -9.20
N HIS A 299 8.78 12.70 -7.96
CA HIS A 299 10.11 12.87 -7.38
C HIS A 299 11.20 12.18 -8.23
N LEU A 300 10.95 10.96 -8.72
CA LEU A 300 11.89 10.25 -9.57
C LEU A 300 12.24 11.03 -10.86
N PHE A 301 11.23 11.38 -11.64
CA PHE A 301 11.46 11.94 -12.97
C PHE A 301 11.72 13.45 -12.99
N LEU A 302 11.26 14.18 -11.97
CA LEU A 302 11.35 15.65 -11.93
C LEU A 302 12.47 16.16 -11.00
N GLU A 303 12.99 15.31 -10.09
CA GLU A 303 13.96 15.73 -9.09
C GLU A 303 15.24 14.87 -9.04
N LEU A 304 15.14 13.53 -9.28
CA LEU A 304 16.30 12.63 -9.18
C LEU A 304 17.06 12.44 -10.49
N LEU A 305 16.55 12.91 -11.62
CA LEU A 305 17.15 12.80 -12.95
C LEU A 305 17.46 14.19 -13.53
N ASP A 306 18.50 14.28 -14.31
CA ASP A 306 18.75 15.47 -15.12
C ASP A 306 17.66 15.65 -16.17
N GLU A 307 17.22 16.88 -16.40
CA GLU A 307 16.11 17.20 -17.28
C GLU A 307 16.33 16.68 -18.71
N GLU A 308 17.57 16.79 -19.22
CA GLU A 308 17.94 16.31 -20.55
C GLU A 308 17.94 14.78 -20.70
N ALA A 309 17.99 14.03 -19.59
CA ALA A 309 17.92 12.57 -19.61
C ALA A 309 16.48 12.06 -19.69
N VAL A 310 15.48 12.90 -19.34
CA VAL A 310 14.07 12.53 -19.35
C VAL A 310 13.42 12.97 -20.66
N PRO A 311 12.92 12.03 -21.50
CA PRO A 311 12.18 12.39 -22.70
C PRO A 311 10.97 13.29 -22.38
N GLU A 312 10.75 14.33 -23.19
CA GLU A 312 9.69 15.32 -23.00
C GLU A 312 8.30 14.70 -22.87
N GLU A 313 8.00 13.62 -23.60
CA GLU A 313 6.76 12.88 -23.50
C GLU A 313 6.55 12.26 -22.10
N ILE A 314 7.62 11.68 -21.55
CA ILE A 314 7.59 11.11 -20.18
C ILE A 314 7.38 12.22 -19.16
N ARG A 315 8.12 13.32 -19.28
CA ARG A 315 8.02 14.46 -18.39
C ARG A 315 6.61 15.02 -18.36
N THR A 316 6.04 15.33 -19.53
CA THR A 316 4.67 15.83 -19.66
C THR A 316 3.65 14.86 -19.05
N THR A 317 3.83 13.56 -19.29
CA THR A 317 2.95 12.52 -18.73
C THR A 317 3.03 12.51 -17.19
N VAL A 318 4.23 12.55 -16.63
CA VAL A 318 4.46 12.51 -15.17
C VAL A 318 3.96 13.78 -14.48
N GLU A 319 4.19 14.95 -15.09
CA GLU A 319 3.66 16.23 -14.59
C GLU A 319 2.13 16.21 -14.54
N GLY A 320 1.49 15.62 -15.56
CA GLY A 320 0.04 15.51 -15.69
C GLY A 320 -0.62 14.49 -14.74
N TYR A 321 0.12 13.58 -14.11
CA TYR A 321 -0.48 12.61 -13.20
C TYR A 321 -1.17 13.27 -12.00
N ARG A 322 -2.41 12.89 -11.75
CA ARG A 322 -3.11 13.16 -10.48
C ARG A 322 -2.66 12.14 -9.44
N MET A 323 -2.35 12.63 -8.24
CA MET A 323 -2.01 11.77 -7.11
C MET A 323 -3.29 11.37 -6.37
N ALA A 324 -3.32 10.15 -5.82
CA ALA A 324 -4.44 9.69 -5.02
C ALA A 324 -4.62 10.54 -3.76
N THR A 325 -5.86 10.68 -3.32
CA THR A 325 -6.21 11.46 -2.12
C THR A 325 -5.44 10.94 -0.91
N PRO A 326 -4.76 11.82 -0.17
CA PRO A 326 -4.03 11.42 1.03
C PRO A 326 -4.98 11.18 2.21
N LEU A 327 -4.42 10.62 3.29
CA LEU A 327 -5.14 10.30 4.52
C LEU A 327 -4.59 11.09 5.71
N VAL A 328 -5.46 11.31 6.70
CA VAL A 328 -5.08 11.61 8.07
C VAL A 328 -5.38 10.38 8.92
N THR A 329 -4.46 10.01 9.81
CA THR A 329 -4.60 8.88 10.72
C THR A 329 -4.38 9.32 12.15
N VAL A 330 -5.32 8.98 13.04
CA VAL A 330 -5.20 9.17 14.49
C VAL A 330 -4.96 7.81 15.13
N TYR A 331 -3.92 7.73 15.93
CA TYR A 331 -3.50 6.54 16.65
C TYR A 331 -3.84 6.69 18.14
N LEU A 332 -4.57 5.75 18.71
CA LEU A 332 -5.01 5.74 20.10
C LEU A 332 -4.53 4.50 20.83
N GLY A 333 -3.93 4.68 22.00
CA GLY A 333 -3.70 3.62 22.99
C GLY A 333 -4.75 3.73 24.09
N LEU A 334 -5.57 2.68 24.27
CA LEU A 334 -6.72 2.66 25.17
C LEU A 334 -6.45 1.73 26.37
N ASP A 335 -7.01 2.03 27.54
CA ASP A 335 -6.86 1.26 28.78
C ASP A 335 -7.91 0.12 28.94
N PHE A 336 -8.56 -0.26 27.87
CA PHE A 336 -9.51 -1.38 27.85
C PHE A 336 -9.35 -2.24 26.60
N ASP A 337 -9.91 -3.45 26.62
CA ASP A 337 -9.96 -4.36 25.48
C ASP A 337 -11.12 -3.98 24.55
N VAL A 338 -10.79 -3.51 23.34
CA VAL A 338 -11.77 -3.07 22.35
C VAL A 338 -12.46 -4.22 21.63
N SER A 339 -11.97 -5.46 21.76
CA SER A 339 -12.47 -6.62 21.01
C SER A 339 -13.94 -6.97 21.30
N GLU A 340 -14.47 -6.56 22.46
CA GLU A 340 -15.90 -6.71 22.77
C GLU A 340 -16.79 -5.80 21.90
N LYS A 341 -16.26 -4.66 21.43
CA LYS A 341 -16.98 -3.67 20.63
C LYS A 341 -16.69 -3.80 19.13
N MET A 342 -15.48 -4.19 18.80
CA MET A 342 -15.06 -4.50 17.44
C MET A 342 -14.25 -5.79 17.47
N PRO A 343 -14.88 -6.96 17.27
CA PRO A 343 -14.15 -8.22 17.11
C PRO A 343 -13.24 -8.14 15.88
N ALA A 344 -12.60 -9.20 15.47
CA ALA A 344 -11.66 -9.20 14.33
C ALA A 344 -12.30 -8.69 13.01
N THR A 345 -12.65 -7.42 12.98
CA THR A 345 -13.30 -6.69 11.87
C THR A 345 -12.71 -5.28 11.74
N ASN A 346 -12.95 -4.61 10.63
CA ASN A 346 -12.78 -3.17 10.52
C ASN A 346 -14.16 -2.50 10.49
N LEU A 347 -14.26 -1.27 10.98
CA LEU A 347 -15.50 -0.49 10.91
C LEU A 347 -15.32 0.66 9.90
N TRP A 348 -16.27 0.79 9.00
CA TRP A 348 -16.37 1.87 8.03
C TRP A 348 -17.58 2.72 8.37
N LEU A 349 -17.35 3.81 9.08
CA LEU A 349 -18.39 4.74 9.47
C LEU A 349 -18.59 5.79 8.39
N HIS A 350 -19.79 5.86 7.85
CA HIS A 350 -20.19 6.81 6.83
C HIS A 350 -21.30 7.72 7.36
N SER A 351 -21.05 9.05 7.38
CA SER A 351 -22.04 10.03 7.81
C SER A 351 -23.13 10.30 6.77
N ARG A 352 -22.89 9.90 5.51
CA ARG A 352 -23.82 10.10 4.38
C ARG A 352 -23.70 8.97 3.36
N TYR A 353 -24.69 8.86 2.46
CA TYR A 353 -24.75 7.86 1.39
C TYR A 353 -24.07 8.32 0.08
N ASP A 354 -23.59 9.55 0.02
CA ASP A 354 -22.89 10.11 -1.14
C ASP A 354 -21.36 10.10 -0.92
N PRO A 355 -20.64 9.09 -1.44
CA PRO A 355 -19.19 9.04 -1.31
C PRO A 355 -18.47 10.08 -2.19
N GLU A 356 -19.07 10.54 -3.29
CA GLU A 356 -18.48 11.57 -4.16
C GLU A 356 -18.29 12.89 -3.41
N ALA A 357 -19.28 13.28 -2.59
CA ALA A 357 -19.26 14.53 -1.83
C ALA A 357 -18.07 14.62 -0.84
N TYR A 358 -17.57 13.49 -0.32
CA TYR A 358 -16.37 13.50 0.52
C TYR A 358 -15.11 13.87 -0.27
N TYR A 359 -14.98 13.34 -1.49
CA TYR A 359 -13.84 13.64 -2.34
C TYR A 359 -13.88 15.08 -2.85
N ASP A 360 -15.05 15.60 -3.19
CA ASP A 360 -15.24 16.97 -3.63
C ASP A 360 -14.83 17.97 -2.54
N ALA A 361 -15.25 17.75 -1.29
CA ALA A 361 -14.85 18.57 -0.16
C ALA A 361 -13.32 18.60 0.01
N VAL A 362 -12.69 17.43 0.03
CA VAL A 362 -11.23 17.30 0.19
C VAL A 362 -10.46 17.97 -0.97
N GLN A 363 -10.92 17.84 -2.21
CA GLN A 363 -10.31 18.47 -3.38
C GLN A 363 -10.43 20.00 -3.34
N ASN A 364 -11.50 20.52 -2.75
CA ASN A 364 -11.70 21.97 -2.52
C ASN A 364 -10.92 22.50 -1.32
N GLY A 365 -10.10 21.67 -0.65
CA GLY A 365 -9.35 22.07 0.54
C GLY A 365 -10.20 22.16 1.80
N GLU A 366 -11.36 21.54 1.80
CA GLU A 366 -12.31 21.57 2.92
C GLU A 366 -12.14 20.35 3.83
N PHE A 367 -12.44 20.54 5.12
CA PHE A 367 -12.58 19.45 6.08
C PHE A 367 -14.06 19.27 6.41
N ASP A 368 -14.56 18.07 6.18
CA ASP A 368 -15.94 17.75 6.54
C ASP A 368 -16.13 17.85 8.06
N SER A 369 -17.26 18.36 8.50
CA SER A 369 -17.61 18.43 9.92
C SER A 369 -17.92 17.05 10.52
N GLU A 370 -18.40 16.13 9.67
CA GLU A 370 -18.71 14.74 10.00
C GLU A 370 -18.03 13.82 8.98
N PRO A 371 -16.68 13.70 9.01
CA PRO A 371 -15.96 12.91 8.03
C PRO A 371 -16.31 11.42 8.15
N PRO A 372 -16.22 10.67 7.06
CA PRO A 372 -16.26 9.22 7.15
C PRO A 372 -15.02 8.74 7.91
N VAL A 373 -15.15 7.68 8.70
CA VAL A 373 -14.02 7.17 9.49
C VAL A 373 -13.87 5.68 9.28
N TYR A 374 -12.69 5.27 8.83
CA TYR A 374 -12.26 3.89 8.90
C TYR A 374 -11.61 3.64 10.26
N ILE A 375 -12.07 2.62 10.98
CA ILE A 375 -11.61 2.27 12.33
C ILE A 375 -11.01 0.87 12.28
N SER A 376 -9.78 0.75 12.74
CA SER A 376 -9.00 -0.49 12.76
C SER A 376 -8.35 -0.70 14.13
N SER A 377 -8.14 -1.97 14.51
CA SER A 377 -7.44 -2.32 15.75
C SER A 377 -6.56 -3.55 15.53
N ALA A 378 -5.25 -3.37 15.62
CA ALA A 378 -4.31 -4.48 15.55
C ALA A 378 -4.52 -5.48 16.71
N THR A 379 -4.78 -4.99 17.92
CA THR A 379 -5.03 -5.84 19.10
C THR A 379 -6.26 -6.73 18.96
N ALA A 380 -7.33 -6.25 18.30
CA ALA A 380 -8.55 -7.04 18.06
C ALA A 380 -8.36 -8.08 16.94
N LYS A 381 -7.54 -7.79 15.94
CA LYS A 381 -7.29 -8.66 14.77
C LYS A 381 -6.20 -9.70 14.98
N ASP A 382 -5.30 -9.46 15.93
CA ASP A 382 -4.18 -10.35 16.26
C ASP A 382 -4.18 -10.71 17.76
N PRO A 383 -5.24 -11.39 18.24
CA PRO A 383 -5.36 -11.74 19.64
C PRO A 383 -4.23 -12.68 20.05
N GLY A 384 -3.63 -12.41 21.21
CA GLY A 384 -2.53 -13.18 21.75
C GLY A 384 -1.13 -12.75 21.30
N HIS A 385 -1.00 -11.74 20.45
CA HIS A 385 0.28 -11.08 20.17
C HIS A 385 0.51 -9.94 21.19
N GLU A 386 1.49 -10.12 22.07
CA GLU A 386 1.74 -9.18 23.19
C GLU A 386 2.45 -7.88 22.77
N GLY A 387 2.82 -7.76 21.47
CA GLY A 387 3.62 -6.62 20.99
C GLY A 387 2.81 -5.35 20.68
N HIS A 388 1.49 -5.46 20.47
CA HIS A 388 0.69 -4.32 20.03
C HIS A 388 0.36 -3.33 21.16
N ALA A 389 0.02 -3.83 22.36
CA ALA A 389 -0.37 -3.01 23.51
C ALA A 389 -0.02 -3.71 24.84
N PRO A 390 0.01 -2.98 25.97
CA PRO A 390 0.09 -3.59 27.28
C PRO A 390 -1.11 -4.53 27.55
N PRO A 391 -0.97 -5.52 28.45
CA PRO A 391 -2.07 -6.41 28.83
C PRO A 391 -3.33 -5.65 29.25
N GLY A 392 -4.49 -6.02 28.69
CA GLY A 392 -5.78 -5.39 28.97
C GLY A 392 -6.00 -4.05 28.27
N CYS A 393 -5.06 -3.62 27.44
CA CYS A 393 -5.12 -2.39 26.64
C CYS A 393 -5.33 -2.72 25.15
N SER A 394 -5.71 -1.71 24.38
CA SER A 394 -5.87 -1.83 22.93
C SER A 394 -5.23 -0.70 22.16
N THR A 395 -4.85 -0.97 20.91
CA THR A 395 -4.56 0.03 19.89
C THR A 395 -5.76 0.22 18.99
N VAL A 396 -6.09 1.48 18.67
CA VAL A 396 -7.11 1.84 17.68
C VAL A 396 -6.56 2.88 16.73
N GLU A 397 -6.86 2.74 15.46
CA GLU A 397 -6.47 3.64 14.39
C GLU A 397 -7.74 4.18 13.72
N LEU A 398 -7.84 5.52 13.61
CA LEU A 398 -8.95 6.22 12.99
C LEU A 398 -8.42 6.95 11.76
N MET A 399 -9.00 6.69 10.59
CA MET A 399 -8.54 7.26 9.33
C MET A 399 -9.67 7.89 8.54
N THR A 400 -9.33 9.00 7.86
CA THR A 400 -10.21 9.64 6.87
C THR A 400 -9.39 10.27 5.75
N TRP A 401 -10.05 10.60 4.65
CA TRP A 401 -9.43 11.37 3.57
C TRP A 401 -9.11 12.80 4.00
N ALA A 402 -8.05 13.35 3.45
CA ALA A 402 -7.58 14.68 3.78
C ALA A 402 -7.08 15.44 2.54
N THR A 403 -7.18 16.76 2.58
CA THR A 403 -6.65 17.59 1.50
C THR A 403 -5.11 17.57 1.49
N PRO A 404 -4.49 17.48 0.28
CA PRO A 404 -3.04 17.61 0.12
C PRO A 404 -2.53 19.05 0.30
N ASP A 405 -3.43 20.05 0.28
CA ASP A 405 -3.07 21.48 0.32
C ASP A 405 -2.50 21.88 1.69
N PRO A 406 -1.19 22.25 1.81
CA PRO A 406 -0.62 22.69 3.06
C PRO A 406 -1.31 23.93 3.65
N ALA A 407 -1.86 24.83 2.83
CA ALA A 407 -2.52 26.04 3.29
C ALA A 407 -3.82 25.73 4.05
N ALA A 408 -4.57 24.70 3.63
CA ALA A 408 -5.77 24.25 4.36
C ALA A 408 -5.45 23.71 5.77
N TRP A 409 -4.20 23.21 5.95
CA TRP A 409 -3.66 22.80 7.25
C TRP A 409 -3.06 23.99 8.05
N GLY A 410 -3.14 25.21 7.53
CA GLY A 410 -2.54 26.37 8.15
C GLY A 410 -1.02 26.40 8.10
N VAL A 411 -0.42 25.69 7.14
CA VAL A 411 1.04 25.68 6.92
C VAL A 411 1.45 26.90 6.12
N ASP A 412 2.39 27.69 6.66
CA ASP A 412 3.09 28.75 5.96
C ASP A 412 4.36 28.14 5.31
N GLU A 413 4.42 28.16 3.99
CA GLU A 413 5.56 27.65 3.19
C GLU A 413 6.50 28.79 2.72
N SER A 414 6.30 30.02 3.21
CA SER A 414 7.17 31.15 2.82
C SER A 414 8.61 30.95 3.29
N ASP A 415 9.54 31.58 2.58
CA ASP A 415 10.97 31.54 2.90
C ASP A 415 11.24 32.02 4.33
N GLY A 416 11.92 31.19 5.11
CA GLY A 416 12.23 31.45 6.51
C GLY A 416 11.15 31.03 7.50
N ALA A 417 9.99 30.53 7.06
CA ALA A 417 8.97 29.99 7.95
C ALA A 417 9.52 28.78 8.76
N PRO A 418 9.08 28.59 10.01
CA PRO A 418 9.44 27.42 10.79
C PRO A 418 8.95 26.12 10.10
N LYS A 419 9.60 24.98 10.37
CA LYS A 419 9.09 23.69 9.93
C LYS A 419 7.60 23.56 10.29
N TYR A 420 6.78 23.01 9.37
CA TYR A 420 5.33 22.90 9.54
C TYR A 420 4.91 22.38 10.92
N SER A 421 5.60 21.37 11.45
CA SER A 421 5.30 20.77 12.76
C SER A 421 5.51 21.71 13.98
N ARG A 422 6.16 22.87 13.77
CA ARG A 422 6.38 23.91 14.79
C ARG A 422 5.40 25.08 14.66
N GLN A 423 4.62 25.13 13.59
CA GLN A 423 3.64 26.19 13.35
C GLN A 423 2.39 25.95 14.21
N ALA A 424 1.88 26.99 14.87
CA ALA A 424 0.73 26.89 15.76
C ALA A 424 -0.54 26.55 14.98
N SER A 425 -0.77 27.25 13.86
CA SER A 425 -1.92 27.03 12.96
C SER A 425 -2.04 25.58 12.48
N TYR A 426 -0.91 24.98 12.08
CA TYR A 426 -0.89 23.57 11.71
C TYR A 426 -1.29 22.65 12.87
N ARG A 427 -0.77 22.91 14.08
CA ARG A 427 -1.11 22.10 15.25
C ARG A 427 -2.59 22.21 15.60
N GLU A 428 -3.14 23.42 15.56
CA GLU A 428 -4.57 23.67 15.79
C GLU A 428 -5.46 22.95 14.76
N ALA A 429 -5.11 22.99 13.47
CA ALA A 429 -5.83 22.25 12.44
C ALA A 429 -5.75 20.73 12.67
N LYS A 430 -4.56 20.21 12.95
CA LYS A 430 -4.34 18.80 13.27
C LYS A 430 -5.13 18.35 14.50
N ASP A 431 -5.12 19.14 15.59
CA ASP A 431 -5.85 18.82 16.82
C ASP A 431 -7.36 18.84 16.57
N ARG A 432 -7.87 19.82 15.81
CA ARG A 432 -9.30 19.87 15.43
C ARG A 432 -9.75 18.61 14.70
N ILE A 433 -9.02 18.19 13.66
CA ILE A 433 -9.34 16.97 12.91
C ILE A 433 -9.23 15.74 13.81
N THR A 434 -8.23 15.67 14.66
CA THR A 434 -8.08 14.58 15.63
C THR A 434 -9.30 14.43 16.51
N GLU A 435 -9.82 15.55 17.08
CA GLU A 435 -11.01 15.52 17.93
C GLU A 435 -12.27 15.15 17.14
N GLN A 436 -12.42 15.62 15.89
CA GLN A 436 -13.55 15.23 15.04
C GLN A 436 -13.56 13.71 14.76
N LEU A 437 -12.41 13.10 14.49
CA LEU A 437 -12.34 11.64 14.28
C LEU A 437 -12.67 10.86 15.56
N ILE A 438 -12.25 11.36 16.73
CA ILE A 438 -12.61 10.77 18.02
C ILE A 438 -14.12 10.90 18.25
N ASP A 439 -14.73 12.08 17.98
CA ASP A 439 -16.18 12.27 18.08
C ASP A 439 -16.95 11.24 17.26
N GLN A 440 -16.54 11.05 16.00
CA GLN A 440 -17.15 10.04 15.12
C GLN A 440 -16.97 8.62 15.66
N ALA A 441 -15.77 8.26 16.09
CA ALA A 441 -15.49 6.93 16.64
C ALA A 441 -16.29 6.62 17.92
N GLU A 442 -16.52 7.63 18.77
CA GLU A 442 -17.32 7.49 19.99
C GLU A 442 -18.80 7.17 19.69
N THR A 443 -19.31 7.48 18.50
CA THR A 443 -20.70 7.12 18.12
C THR A 443 -20.90 5.60 18.00
N VAL A 444 -19.83 4.86 17.71
CA VAL A 444 -19.87 3.39 17.50
C VAL A 444 -19.13 2.61 18.58
N LEU A 445 -18.01 3.15 19.10
CA LEU A 445 -17.21 2.48 20.13
C LEU A 445 -17.60 2.90 21.55
N GLY A 446 -18.49 3.90 21.71
CA GLY A 446 -18.81 4.52 22.99
C GLY A 446 -17.70 5.45 23.48
N GLU A 447 -17.79 5.89 24.72
CA GLU A 447 -16.87 6.87 25.28
C GLU A 447 -15.41 6.39 25.24
N LEU A 448 -14.54 7.11 24.51
CA LEU A 448 -13.12 6.80 24.35
C LEU A 448 -12.23 7.74 25.15
N ARG A 449 -12.57 9.03 25.23
CA ARG A 449 -11.71 10.08 25.80
C ARG A 449 -11.18 9.79 27.20
N PRO A 450 -11.98 9.31 28.17
CA PRO A 450 -11.49 8.96 29.50
C PRO A 450 -10.47 7.80 29.50
N HIS A 451 -10.49 7.00 28.44
CA HIS A 451 -9.72 5.77 28.28
C HIS A 451 -8.46 5.95 27.43
N ILE A 452 -8.22 7.14 26.87
CA ILE A 452 -7.04 7.41 26.02
C ILE A 452 -5.81 7.60 26.91
N LEU A 453 -4.91 6.62 26.92
CA LEU A 453 -3.61 6.70 27.58
C LEU A 453 -2.53 7.35 26.70
N TRP A 454 -2.70 7.28 25.39
CA TRP A 454 -1.78 7.85 24.43
C TRP A 454 -2.50 8.15 23.11
N LYS A 455 -2.16 9.27 22.47
CA LYS A 455 -2.62 9.63 21.12
C LYS A 455 -1.56 10.35 20.31
N GLU A 456 -1.55 10.12 19.01
CA GLU A 456 -0.75 10.83 18.00
C GLU A 456 -1.56 10.85 16.68
N ALA A 457 -1.33 11.87 15.85
CA ALA A 457 -1.92 11.89 14.52
C ALA A 457 -0.86 12.12 13.46
N ALA A 458 -1.01 11.46 12.30
CA ALA A 458 -0.27 11.69 11.07
C ALA A 458 -1.17 12.39 10.06
N THR A 459 -0.62 13.33 9.30
CA THR A 459 -1.29 14.14 8.28
C THR A 459 -0.61 13.95 6.93
N PRO A 460 -1.14 14.47 5.81
CA PRO A 460 -0.43 14.46 4.54
C PRO A 460 1.00 15.02 4.61
N MET A 461 1.24 16.06 5.42
CA MET A 461 2.59 16.61 5.64
C MET A 461 3.51 15.61 6.35
N THR A 462 2.95 14.78 7.24
CA THR A 462 3.71 13.70 7.88
C THR A 462 4.10 12.65 6.85
N GLN A 463 3.16 12.25 5.99
CA GLN A 463 3.39 11.29 4.92
C GLN A 463 4.48 11.77 3.95
N THR A 464 4.35 13.00 3.41
CA THR A 464 5.39 13.61 2.55
C THR A 464 6.76 13.59 3.21
N ARG A 465 6.83 13.94 4.49
CA ARG A 465 8.11 13.97 5.22
C ARG A 465 8.82 12.63 5.27
N TYR A 466 8.07 11.53 5.46
CA TYR A 466 8.67 10.21 5.66
C TYR A 466 8.84 9.42 4.37
N THR A 467 8.00 9.65 3.37
CA THR A 467 7.98 8.86 2.13
C THR A 467 8.38 9.65 0.88
N LEU A 468 8.52 10.97 0.98
CA LEU A 468 8.70 11.90 -0.15
C LEU A 468 7.55 11.82 -1.19
N SER A 469 6.38 11.36 -0.75
CA SER A 469 5.22 11.28 -1.65
C SER A 469 4.67 12.66 -1.96
N THR A 470 4.39 12.91 -3.23
CA THR A 470 3.79 14.14 -3.73
C THR A 470 2.42 14.36 -3.08
N GLY A 471 2.21 15.53 -2.46
CA GLY A 471 0.97 15.88 -1.78
C GLY A 471 0.62 14.98 -0.59
N GLY A 472 1.55 14.18 -0.08
CA GLY A 472 1.29 13.22 0.99
C GLY A 472 0.43 12.03 0.56
N SER A 473 0.32 11.76 -0.75
CA SER A 473 -0.46 10.64 -1.28
C SER A 473 -0.04 9.31 -0.64
N SER A 474 -1.01 8.56 -0.13
CA SER A 474 -0.78 7.23 0.46
C SER A 474 -0.70 6.12 -0.60
N TYR A 475 -1.25 6.35 -1.79
CA TYR A 475 -1.43 5.35 -2.84
C TYR A 475 -0.70 5.69 -4.16
N GLY A 476 0.14 6.75 -4.19
CA GLY A 476 0.83 7.20 -5.40
C GLY A 476 -0.13 7.83 -6.41
N ILE A 477 0.00 7.49 -7.70
CA ILE A 477 -0.90 7.99 -8.76
C ILE A 477 -2.32 7.49 -8.48
N GLU A 478 -3.33 8.39 -8.59
CA GLU A 478 -4.74 8.02 -8.52
C GLU A 478 -5.05 6.89 -9.52
N LEU A 479 -5.79 5.89 -9.10
CA LEU A 479 -6.25 4.79 -9.95
C LEU A 479 -7.55 5.18 -10.67
N ALA A 480 -7.47 6.13 -11.59
CA ALA A 480 -8.60 6.66 -12.33
C ALA A 480 -8.68 6.11 -13.76
N THR A 481 -9.87 6.13 -14.35
CA THR A 481 -10.16 5.57 -15.68
C THR A 481 -9.22 6.06 -16.79
N ASP A 482 -8.65 7.26 -16.65
CA ASP A 482 -7.72 7.88 -17.61
C ASP A 482 -6.24 7.72 -17.27
N GLN A 483 -5.90 7.10 -16.13
CA GLN A 483 -4.51 6.86 -15.71
C GLN A 483 -4.33 5.52 -14.97
N PHE A 484 -5.03 4.47 -15.40
CA PHE A 484 -5.03 3.15 -14.80
C PHE A 484 -4.41 2.08 -15.72
N GLY A 485 -3.75 1.10 -15.15
CA GLY A 485 -3.27 -0.09 -15.84
C GLY A 485 -2.35 0.23 -17.04
N PRO A 486 -2.76 -0.11 -18.28
CA PRO A 486 -1.96 0.10 -19.49
C PRO A 486 -1.65 1.57 -19.81
N LEU A 487 -2.41 2.51 -19.25
CA LEU A 487 -2.19 3.95 -19.44
C LEU A 487 -1.03 4.50 -18.58
N ARG A 488 -0.48 3.69 -17.66
CA ARG A 488 0.71 4.04 -16.87
C ARG A 488 1.99 3.67 -17.61
N LEU A 489 3.09 4.31 -17.19
CA LEU A 489 4.41 4.02 -17.74
C LEU A 489 4.77 2.54 -17.60
N GLU A 490 5.56 2.03 -18.55
CA GLU A 490 6.12 0.68 -18.52
C GLU A 490 7.14 0.53 -17.37
N TYR A 491 7.40 -0.71 -16.95
CA TYR A 491 8.46 -0.99 -15.98
C TYR A 491 9.85 -0.62 -16.52
N LYS A 492 10.13 -0.94 -17.78
CA LYS A 492 11.35 -0.48 -18.47
C LYS A 492 11.14 0.94 -18.99
N THR A 493 12.01 1.85 -18.58
CA THR A 493 12.00 3.21 -19.07
C THR A 493 12.84 3.36 -20.33
N PRO A 494 12.76 4.48 -21.07
CA PRO A 494 13.68 4.79 -22.17
C PRO A 494 15.13 5.04 -21.70
N ILE A 495 15.38 5.26 -20.41
CA ILE A 495 16.72 5.37 -19.85
C ILE A 495 17.23 3.96 -19.57
N GLU A 496 18.27 3.52 -20.28
CA GLU A 496 18.81 2.19 -20.12
C GLU A 496 19.30 1.95 -18.68
N GLY A 497 18.94 0.79 -18.11
CA GLY A 497 19.25 0.47 -16.72
C GLY A 497 18.31 1.05 -15.68
N LEU A 498 17.36 1.93 -16.03
CA LEU A 498 16.35 2.44 -15.11
C LEU A 498 15.03 1.66 -15.24
N VAL A 499 14.63 1.00 -14.16
CA VAL A 499 13.38 0.22 -14.05
C VAL A 499 12.48 0.85 -12.99
N LEU A 500 11.19 0.99 -13.31
CA LEU A 500 10.17 1.47 -12.38
C LEU A 500 9.65 0.34 -11.49
N GLY A 501 9.26 0.71 -10.29
CA GLY A 501 8.50 -0.11 -9.36
C GLY A 501 7.56 0.76 -8.52
N GLY A 502 7.07 0.20 -7.43
CA GLY A 502 6.23 0.93 -6.48
C GLY A 502 4.77 1.03 -6.87
N VAL A 503 4.03 1.76 -6.04
CA VAL A 503 2.57 1.91 -6.12
C VAL A 503 2.09 2.70 -7.34
N SER A 504 2.97 3.53 -7.93
CA SER A 504 2.68 4.28 -9.16
C SER A 504 2.88 3.46 -10.44
N SER A 505 3.30 2.20 -10.34
CA SER A 505 3.46 1.29 -11.49
C SER A 505 2.11 0.76 -12.00
N ARG A 506 2.17 -0.03 -13.08
CA ARG A 506 1.00 -0.66 -13.71
C ARG A 506 0.20 -1.61 -12.81
N ARG A 507 0.85 -2.22 -11.80
CA ARG A 507 0.17 -3.12 -10.84
C ARG A 507 -0.66 -2.35 -9.81
N GLY A 508 -0.46 -1.05 -9.69
CA GLY A 508 -1.18 -0.20 -8.76
C GLY A 508 -0.65 -0.31 -7.32
N HIS A 509 -1.50 0.04 -6.38
CA HIS A 509 -1.17 0.20 -4.99
C HIS A 509 -1.64 -0.98 -4.11
N GLY A 510 -1.63 -0.72 -2.79
CA GLY A 510 -1.87 -1.70 -1.74
C GLY A 510 -0.69 -2.65 -1.61
N ILE A 511 -0.78 -3.58 -0.68
CA ILE A 511 0.28 -4.56 -0.43
C ILE A 511 0.48 -5.45 -1.65
N VAL A 512 -0.63 -5.94 -2.22
CA VAL A 512 -0.61 -6.83 -3.39
C VAL A 512 0.00 -6.15 -4.58
N GLY A 513 -0.45 -4.94 -4.93
CA GLY A 513 0.07 -4.17 -6.06
C GLY A 513 1.55 -3.84 -5.89
N ALA A 514 1.96 -3.41 -4.69
CA ALA A 514 3.35 -3.10 -4.39
C ALA A 514 4.27 -4.33 -4.51
N MET A 515 3.90 -5.47 -3.91
CA MET A 515 4.71 -6.69 -3.98
C MET A 515 4.74 -7.26 -5.41
N ALA A 516 3.61 -7.29 -6.11
CA ALA A 516 3.55 -7.72 -7.51
C ALA A 516 4.39 -6.81 -8.42
N SER A 517 4.36 -5.49 -8.20
CA SER A 517 5.24 -4.54 -8.87
C SER A 517 6.72 -4.87 -8.66
N GLY A 518 7.10 -5.28 -7.44
CA GLY A 518 8.46 -5.71 -7.12
C GLY A 518 8.90 -6.93 -7.96
N VAL A 519 8.02 -7.92 -8.13
CA VAL A 519 8.30 -9.10 -8.99
C VAL A 519 8.45 -8.71 -10.45
N GLU A 520 7.60 -7.82 -10.96
CA GLU A 520 7.70 -7.33 -12.35
C GLU A 520 8.99 -6.52 -12.56
N SER A 521 9.36 -5.66 -11.60
CA SER A 521 10.62 -4.90 -11.67
C SER A 521 11.84 -5.83 -11.64
N ALA A 522 11.84 -6.83 -10.76
CA ALA A 522 12.88 -7.86 -10.73
C ALA A 522 12.97 -8.65 -12.04
N SER A 523 11.81 -8.99 -12.64
CA SER A 523 11.74 -9.66 -13.93
C SER A 523 12.32 -8.79 -15.06
N ALA A 524 12.06 -7.48 -15.03
CA ALA A 524 12.57 -6.53 -16.01
C ALA A 524 14.10 -6.41 -15.96
N VAL A 525 14.68 -6.37 -14.74
CA VAL A 525 16.13 -6.38 -14.53
C VAL A 525 16.74 -7.70 -14.92
N ALA A 526 16.16 -8.83 -14.49
CA ALA A 526 16.67 -10.17 -14.77
C ALA A 526 16.54 -10.59 -16.25
N GLY A 527 15.77 -9.86 -17.05
CA GLY A 527 15.50 -10.18 -18.46
C GLY A 527 14.69 -11.46 -18.66
N ARG A 528 13.96 -11.92 -17.64
CA ARG A 528 13.13 -13.13 -17.68
C ARG A 528 11.89 -12.99 -16.80
N ASN A 529 10.83 -13.74 -17.07
CA ASN A 529 9.56 -13.63 -16.36
C ASN A 529 9.56 -14.48 -15.07
N LEU A 530 10.05 -13.89 -13.96
CA LEU A 530 10.14 -14.57 -12.67
C LEU A 530 8.77 -14.96 -12.11
N ARG A 531 7.73 -14.18 -12.39
CA ARG A 531 6.36 -14.49 -11.99
C ARG A 531 5.88 -15.79 -12.63
N ARG A 532 6.05 -15.93 -13.95
CA ARG A 532 5.69 -17.13 -14.68
C ARG A 532 6.47 -18.35 -14.17
N GLU A 533 7.75 -18.20 -13.90
CA GLU A 533 8.56 -19.30 -13.35
C GLU A 533 8.03 -19.77 -11.99
N VAL A 534 7.56 -18.84 -11.11
CA VAL A 534 6.90 -19.21 -9.84
C VAL A 534 5.57 -19.93 -10.09
N GLU A 535 4.79 -19.52 -11.08
CA GLU A 535 3.56 -20.19 -11.48
C GLU A 535 3.84 -21.61 -11.99
N GLU A 536 4.96 -21.82 -12.67
CA GLU A 536 5.47 -23.11 -13.14
C GLU A 536 6.15 -23.94 -12.02
N GLY A 537 6.23 -23.41 -10.79
CA GLY A 537 6.69 -24.12 -9.59
C GLY A 537 8.07 -23.74 -9.08
N ALA A 538 8.73 -22.72 -9.64
CA ALA A 538 10.03 -22.27 -9.16
C ALA A 538 9.94 -21.68 -7.75
N VAL A 539 10.94 -22.00 -6.92
CA VAL A 539 11.21 -21.36 -5.62
C VAL A 539 12.65 -20.90 -5.64
N PHE A 540 12.87 -19.60 -5.58
CA PHE A 540 14.20 -19.00 -5.67
C PHE A 540 14.89 -18.86 -4.31
N GLY A 541 14.11 -18.55 -3.25
CA GLY A 541 14.63 -18.45 -1.89
C GLY A 541 14.85 -19.83 -1.28
N ASP A 542 15.89 -19.95 -0.46
CA ASP A 542 16.20 -21.16 0.32
C ASP A 542 15.71 -21.02 1.76
N PRO A 543 14.58 -21.66 2.14
CA PRO A 543 14.04 -21.55 3.50
C PRO A 543 14.99 -22.02 4.59
N SER A 544 15.96 -22.90 4.28
CA SER A 544 16.91 -23.44 5.25
C SER A 544 17.92 -22.39 5.73
N LYS A 545 18.14 -21.33 4.98
CA LYS A 545 19.02 -20.21 5.34
C LYS A 545 18.36 -19.19 6.26
N LEU A 546 17.02 -19.17 6.34
CA LEU A 546 16.26 -18.14 7.02
C LEU A 546 16.11 -18.44 8.50
N THR A 547 16.35 -17.45 9.37
CA THR A 547 16.16 -17.54 10.82
C THR A 547 15.08 -16.59 11.35
N ALA A 548 14.54 -15.71 10.53
CA ALA A 548 13.40 -14.86 10.87
C ALA A 548 12.24 -15.70 11.45
N GLY A 549 11.56 -15.18 12.48
CA GLY A 549 10.52 -15.92 13.22
C GLY A 549 11.05 -16.95 14.24
N GLY A 550 12.37 -17.08 14.40
CA GLY A 550 13.00 -17.89 15.44
C GLY A 550 13.00 -17.21 16.82
N GLU A 551 13.56 -17.90 17.84
CA GLU A 551 13.69 -17.32 19.18
C GLU A 551 14.43 -15.98 19.16
N GLY A 552 13.84 -14.94 19.75
CA GLY A 552 14.39 -13.59 19.80
C GLY A 552 14.14 -12.75 18.53
N TRP A 553 13.31 -13.23 17.62
CA TRP A 553 12.92 -12.47 16.44
C TRP A 553 12.14 -11.21 16.80
N ASP A 554 12.54 -10.10 16.21
CA ASP A 554 11.80 -8.82 16.23
C ASP A 554 11.94 -8.18 14.84
N ALA A 555 10.85 -8.14 14.10
CA ALA A 555 10.82 -7.64 12.72
C ALA A 555 11.24 -6.17 12.62
N LEU A 556 10.88 -5.34 13.60
CA LEU A 556 11.29 -3.93 13.66
C LEU A 556 12.81 -3.81 13.90
N GLU A 557 13.38 -4.62 14.81
CA GLU A 557 14.82 -4.63 15.03
C GLU A 557 15.58 -5.14 13.79
N ALA A 558 15.03 -6.09 13.05
CA ALA A 558 15.61 -6.56 11.80
C ALA A 558 15.71 -5.47 10.73
N CYS A 559 14.77 -4.53 10.72
CA CYS A 559 14.61 -3.49 9.70
C CYS A 559 15.22 -2.13 10.07
N ARG A 560 15.73 -1.94 11.28
CA ARG A 560 16.27 -0.65 11.71
C ARG A 560 17.78 -0.66 11.97
N LYS A 561 18.40 0.53 12.00
CA LYS A 561 19.85 0.71 12.26
C LYS A 561 20.71 -0.11 11.29
N LEU A 562 20.33 -0.07 10.02
CA LEU A 562 21.03 -0.76 8.95
C LEU A 562 22.07 0.15 8.24
N GLN A 563 22.34 1.36 8.77
CA GLN A 563 23.40 2.24 8.31
C GLN A 563 24.79 1.66 8.60
N GLU A 564 25.76 2.09 7.82
CA GLU A 564 27.15 1.81 8.15
C GLU A 564 27.54 2.49 9.47
N LYS A 565 28.21 1.75 10.34
CA LYS A 565 28.87 2.38 11.47
C LYS A 565 30.00 3.22 10.90
N LYS A 566 29.92 4.56 11.00
CA LYS A 566 31.09 5.40 10.77
C LYS A 566 32.20 4.86 11.65
N LEU A 567 33.22 4.29 11.04
CA LEU A 567 34.46 4.02 11.74
C LEU A 567 34.88 5.38 12.33
N ARG A 568 34.85 5.50 13.64
CA ARG A 568 35.42 6.68 14.32
C ARG A 568 36.89 6.68 13.97
N ALA A 569 37.27 7.64 13.10
CA ALA A 569 38.66 7.93 12.78
C ALA A 569 39.41 8.39 14.04
#